data_33c2ddbd544a0642358c9f4caa890ee0
#
_entry.id   33c2ddbd544a0642358c9f4caa890ee0
#
_cell.length_a   1.000
_cell.length_b   1.000
_cell.length_c   1.000
_cell.angle_alpha   90.00
_cell.angle_beta   90.00
_cell.angle_gamma   90.00
#
_symmetry.space_group_name_H-M   'P 1'
#
loop_
_entity.id
_entity.type
_entity.pdbx_description
1 polymer ?
#
loop_
_entity_poly.entity_id
_entity_poly.type
_entity_poly.pdbx_seq_one_letter_code
_entity_poly.pdbx_strand_id
1 'polypeptide(L)'
;MCYNGKGNGREDQAFFECSTWHKRKGGCSGHYIREAALRQIVLRHIQAVTGCILFHENHFRRVMREQHEARSLEEIRSLRKQMERSEKWIAELKRLFMKTYEDNAAGRLNDERYEMLSTAYETEQKQLEAEVIRIREAIARQEQQAESLEQFIRRIKDRAMEIDHLDGTILHELIERIEVGAPDKSSGRRVQHIHIRYAGVGFIPIHELTERETA
;
A
#
# COMPACT_ATOMS: atom_id res chain seq x y z
N MET A 1 16.17 -4.25 -13.04
CA MET A 1 17.53 -4.83 -13.09
C MET A 1 17.72 -5.63 -14.38
N CYS A 2 18.95 -5.72 -14.91
CA CYS A 2 19.28 -6.60 -16.01
C CYS A 2 19.78 -7.93 -15.46
N TYR A 3 19.35 -9.03 -16.07
CA TYR A 3 19.82 -10.37 -15.75
C TYR A 3 21.03 -10.69 -16.64
N ASN A 4 22.13 -11.05 -15.99
CA ASN A 4 23.31 -11.58 -16.64
C ASN A 4 23.39 -13.08 -16.35
N GLY A 5 22.92 -13.87 -17.30
CA GLY A 5 22.92 -15.32 -17.23
C GLY A 5 24.30 -15.91 -17.41
N LYS A 6 24.35 -17.22 -17.54
CA LYS A 6 25.56 -18.02 -17.71
C LYS A 6 26.31 -17.59 -18.98
N GLY A 7 27.42 -16.82 -18.85
CA GLY A 7 28.51 -16.95 -19.80
C GLY A 7 29.03 -18.41 -19.76
N ASN A 8 30.12 -18.75 -20.39
CA ASN A 8 30.76 -20.10 -20.28
C ASN A 8 31.06 -20.56 -18.83
N GLY A 9 30.33 -20.04 -17.84
CA GLY A 9 30.52 -20.20 -16.42
C GLY A 9 29.52 -21.13 -15.74
N ARG A 10 29.80 -21.41 -14.48
CA ARG A 10 29.03 -22.26 -13.60
C ARG A 10 27.66 -21.64 -13.29
N GLU A 11 26.66 -22.44 -12.96
CA GLU A 11 25.29 -21.98 -12.61
C GLU A 11 25.24 -20.96 -11.47
N ASP A 12 26.23 -21.00 -10.56
CA ASP A 12 26.36 -20.11 -9.42
C ASP A 12 26.85 -18.70 -9.76
N GLN A 13 27.21 -18.40 -11.03
CA GLN A 13 27.74 -17.10 -11.48
C GLN A 13 26.69 -16.15 -12.03
N ALA A 14 25.45 -16.61 -12.23
CA ALA A 14 24.37 -15.75 -12.69
C ALA A 14 24.03 -14.63 -11.66
N PHE A 15 23.77 -13.42 -12.15
CA PHE A 15 23.50 -12.27 -11.30
C PHE A 15 22.54 -11.25 -11.95
N PHE A 16 21.92 -10.46 -11.08
CA PHE A 16 21.17 -9.29 -11.47
C PHE A 16 21.98 -8.03 -11.19
N GLU A 17 22.00 -7.10 -12.14
CA GLU A 17 22.65 -5.78 -11.96
C GLU A 17 21.71 -4.63 -12.32
N CYS A 18 22.03 -3.44 -11.80
CA CYS A 18 21.25 -2.24 -12.08
C CYS A 18 21.41 -1.83 -13.54
N SER A 19 20.31 -1.76 -14.28
CA SER A 19 20.31 -1.34 -15.69
C SER A 19 20.75 0.11 -15.90
N THR A 20 20.50 0.99 -14.93
CA THR A 20 20.94 2.39 -14.98
C THR A 20 22.44 2.50 -14.82
N TRP A 21 23.04 1.73 -13.92
CA TRP A 21 24.48 1.63 -13.75
C TRP A 21 25.16 1.04 -14.99
N HIS A 22 24.62 -0.08 -15.50
CA HIS A 22 25.15 -0.75 -16.68
C HIS A 22 25.22 0.19 -17.90
N LYS A 23 24.18 1.01 -18.09
CA LYS A 23 24.11 1.98 -19.19
C LYS A 23 24.90 3.27 -18.94
N ARG A 24 25.63 3.38 -17.83
CA ARG A 24 26.43 4.56 -17.44
C ARG A 24 25.67 5.90 -17.50
N LYS A 25 24.36 5.89 -17.24
CA LYS A 25 23.49 7.08 -17.34
C LYS A 25 23.56 8.01 -16.11
N GLY A 26 24.47 7.75 -15.15
CA GLY A 26 24.56 8.53 -13.90
C GLY A 26 23.39 8.28 -12.94
N GLY A 27 23.48 8.70 -11.69
CA GLY A 27 22.39 8.68 -10.72
C GLY A 27 22.14 7.35 -10.01
N CYS A 28 22.95 6.31 -10.23
CA CYS A 28 22.89 5.06 -9.48
C CYS A 28 24.29 4.63 -9.01
N SER A 29 24.42 4.33 -7.71
CA SER A 29 25.59 3.65 -7.16
C SER A 29 25.48 2.17 -7.51
N GLY A 30 26.37 1.64 -8.36
CA GLY A 30 26.30 0.27 -8.89
C GLY A 30 25.96 -0.78 -7.84
N HIS A 31 24.85 -1.46 -8.04
CA HIS A 31 24.43 -2.57 -7.20
C HIS A 31 24.09 -3.80 -8.02
N TYR A 32 24.51 -4.94 -7.52
CA TYR A 32 24.24 -6.24 -8.09
C TYR A 32 23.99 -7.26 -7.00
N ILE A 33 23.31 -8.33 -7.34
CA ILE A 33 23.10 -9.47 -6.46
C ILE A 33 23.19 -10.77 -7.26
N ARG A 34 23.83 -11.80 -6.69
CA ARG A 34 23.86 -13.12 -7.31
C ARG A 34 22.48 -13.73 -7.29
N GLU A 35 22.09 -14.39 -8.38
CA GLU A 35 20.80 -15.06 -8.48
C GLU A 35 20.59 -16.07 -7.35
N ALA A 36 21.57 -16.92 -7.09
CA ALA A 36 21.48 -17.93 -6.04
C ALA A 36 21.26 -17.30 -4.64
N ALA A 37 21.93 -16.20 -4.34
CA ALA A 37 21.75 -15.48 -3.07
C ALA A 37 20.35 -14.86 -2.97
N LEU A 38 19.88 -14.20 -4.03
CA LEU A 38 18.54 -13.60 -4.06
C LEU A 38 17.47 -14.68 -3.91
N ARG A 39 17.59 -15.77 -4.66
CA ARG A 39 16.66 -16.91 -4.59
C ARG A 39 16.58 -17.48 -3.18
N GLN A 40 17.71 -17.68 -2.52
CA GLN A 40 17.76 -18.19 -1.15
C GLN A 40 17.14 -17.22 -0.12
N ILE A 41 17.39 -15.93 -0.25
CA ILE A 41 16.81 -14.89 0.62
C ILE A 41 15.30 -14.87 0.46
N VAL A 42 14.81 -14.83 -0.77
CA VAL A 42 13.36 -14.79 -1.08
C VAL A 42 12.68 -16.05 -0.56
N LEU A 43 13.25 -17.23 -0.81
CA LEU A 43 12.69 -18.50 -0.33
C LEU A 43 12.58 -18.53 1.21
N ARG A 44 13.66 -18.18 1.91
CA ARG A 44 13.63 -18.11 3.39
C ARG A 44 12.61 -17.10 3.91
N HIS A 45 12.46 -15.98 3.23
CA HIS A 45 11.47 -14.97 3.60
C HIS A 45 10.05 -15.51 3.44
N ILE A 46 9.74 -16.17 2.31
CA ILE A 46 8.43 -16.79 2.08
C ILE A 46 8.17 -17.89 3.10
N GLN A 47 9.16 -18.76 3.37
CA GLN A 47 9.05 -19.82 4.38
C GLN A 47 8.78 -19.28 5.78
N ALA A 48 9.44 -18.20 6.19
CA ALA A 48 9.20 -17.56 7.49
C ALA A 48 7.78 -16.99 7.59
N VAL A 49 7.30 -16.31 6.54
CA VAL A 49 5.92 -15.82 6.46
C VAL A 49 4.92 -16.96 6.51
N THR A 50 5.15 -18.02 5.73
CA THR A 50 4.31 -19.22 5.71
C THR A 50 4.24 -19.88 7.07
N GLY A 51 5.38 -20.09 7.70
CA GLY A 51 5.44 -20.66 9.05
C GLY A 51 4.68 -19.82 10.07
N CYS A 52 4.82 -18.49 10.02
CA CYS A 52 4.06 -17.61 10.90
C CYS A 52 2.53 -17.72 10.66
N ILE A 53 2.09 -17.75 9.39
CA ILE A 53 0.67 -17.89 9.06
C ILE A 53 0.12 -19.25 9.50
N LEU A 54 0.87 -20.33 9.31
CA LEU A 54 0.39 -21.68 9.66
C LEU A 54 0.31 -21.92 11.16
N PHE A 55 1.30 -21.46 11.91
CA PHE A 55 1.44 -21.79 13.34
C PHE A 55 1.01 -20.63 14.26
N HIS A 56 1.04 -19.40 13.79
CA HIS A 56 0.80 -18.16 14.55
C HIS A 56 -0.04 -17.16 13.80
N GLU A 57 -1.11 -17.59 13.14
CA GLU A 57 -1.95 -16.73 12.29
C GLU A 57 -2.46 -15.47 13.01
N ASN A 58 -2.90 -15.60 14.27
CA ASN A 58 -3.38 -14.44 15.03
C ASN A 58 -2.27 -13.41 15.28
N HIS A 59 -1.05 -13.87 15.51
CA HIS A 59 0.12 -12.99 15.63
C HIS A 59 0.41 -12.29 14.30
N PHE A 60 0.44 -13.04 13.19
CA PHE A 60 0.61 -12.48 11.85
C PHE A 60 -0.45 -11.40 11.55
N ARG A 61 -1.73 -11.71 11.82
CA ARG A 61 -2.82 -10.76 11.65
C ARG A 61 -2.64 -9.50 12.50
N ARG A 62 -2.21 -9.65 13.76
CA ARG A 62 -1.94 -8.52 14.66
C ARG A 62 -0.83 -7.63 14.11
N VAL A 63 0.33 -8.19 13.74
CA VAL A 63 1.46 -7.44 13.19
C VAL A 63 1.06 -6.69 11.91
N MET A 64 0.38 -7.37 10.98
CA MET A 64 -0.10 -6.75 9.75
C MET A 64 -1.14 -5.66 10.01
N ARG A 65 -1.96 -5.82 11.04
CA ARG A 65 -2.93 -4.81 11.48
C ARG A 65 -2.25 -3.62 12.11
N GLU A 66 -1.33 -3.83 13.04
CA GLU A 66 -0.60 -2.74 13.70
C GLU A 66 0.15 -1.87 12.69
N GLN A 67 0.68 -2.45 11.62
CA GLN A 67 1.27 -1.67 10.52
C GLN A 67 0.25 -0.90 9.69
N HIS A 68 -0.97 -1.43 9.52
CA HIS A 68 -1.98 -0.88 8.62
C HIS A 68 -3.21 -0.33 9.35
N GLU A 69 -3.58 -0.81 10.53
CA GLU A 69 -4.89 -0.59 11.17
C GLU A 69 -4.90 0.28 12.43
N ALA A 70 -3.83 0.42 13.19
CA ALA A 70 -3.89 1.31 14.37
C ALA A 70 -4.22 2.75 13.94
N ARG A 71 -3.82 3.12 12.73
CA ARG A 71 -4.30 4.32 12.03
C ARG A 71 -5.64 4.10 11.32
N SER A 72 -5.88 2.94 10.75
CA SER A 72 -6.93 2.68 9.76
C SER A 72 -8.34 2.70 10.34
N LEU A 73 -8.65 2.01 11.44
CA LEU A 73 -10.01 1.96 11.98
C LEU A 73 -10.47 3.31 12.56
N GLU A 74 -9.56 4.01 13.22
CA GLU A 74 -9.86 5.33 13.77
C GLU A 74 -9.93 6.38 12.65
N GLU A 75 -9.05 6.28 11.66
CA GLU A 75 -9.11 7.08 10.43
C GLU A 75 -10.39 6.82 9.63
N ILE A 76 -10.79 5.57 9.41
CA ILE A 76 -12.05 5.24 8.72
C ILE A 76 -13.26 5.80 9.48
N ARG A 77 -13.28 5.66 10.81
CA ARG A 77 -14.36 6.24 11.64
C ARG A 77 -14.39 7.76 11.55
N SER A 78 -13.21 8.38 11.57
CA SER A 78 -13.06 9.83 11.40
C SER A 78 -13.52 10.28 10.03
N LEU A 79 -13.07 9.61 8.96
CA LEU A 79 -13.46 9.88 7.58
C LEU A 79 -14.96 9.70 7.36
N ARG A 80 -15.58 8.65 7.92
CA ARG A 80 -17.04 8.46 7.85
C ARG A 80 -17.80 9.58 8.54
N LYS A 81 -17.35 10.02 9.73
CA LYS A 81 -17.95 11.17 10.42
C LYS A 81 -17.81 12.48 9.64
N GLN A 82 -16.65 12.68 9.03
CA GLN A 82 -16.41 13.84 8.18
C GLN A 82 -17.32 13.82 6.96
N MET A 83 -17.41 12.70 6.26
CA MET A 83 -18.32 12.52 5.12
C MET A 83 -19.77 12.82 5.51
N GLU A 84 -20.26 12.27 6.62
CA GLU A 84 -21.62 12.51 7.11
C GLU A 84 -21.87 14.00 7.41
N ARG A 85 -20.90 14.70 7.99
CA ARG A 85 -21.01 16.16 8.22
C ARG A 85 -21.08 16.93 6.91
N SER A 86 -20.20 16.60 5.94
CA SER A 86 -20.18 17.25 4.64
C SER A 86 -21.47 17.00 3.87
N GLU A 87 -22.02 15.78 3.88
CA GLU A 87 -23.31 15.44 3.26
C GLU A 87 -24.49 16.21 3.91
N LYS A 88 -24.52 16.31 5.23
CA LYS A 88 -25.53 17.11 5.94
C LYS A 88 -25.42 18.59 5.59
N TRP A 89 -24.21 19.14 5.49
CA TRP A 89 -24.00 20.52 5.13
C TRP A 89 -24.37 20.79 3.67
N ILE A 90 -24.07 19.89 2.75
CA ILE A 90 -24.55 19.98 1.34
C ILE A 90 -26.09 20.04 1.29
N ALA A 91 -26.77 19.23 2.08
CA ALA A 91 -28.23 19.26 2.14
C ALA A 91 -28.76 20.59 2.68
N GLU A 92 -28.09 21.14 3.70
CA GLU A 92 -28.45 22.45 4.27
C GLU A 92 -28.16 23.60 3.28
N LEU A 93 -27.04 23.59 2.56
CA LEU A 93 -26.74 24.56 1.49
C LEU A 93 -27.80 24.56 0.42
N LYS A 94 -28.27 23.38 -0.01
CA LYS A 94 -29.39 23.28 -0.96
C LYS A 94 -30.68 23.94 -0.43
N ARG A 95 -30.98 23.71 0.86
CA ARG A 95 -32.14 24.33 1.51
C ARG A 95 -32.00 25.85 1.59
N LEU A 96 -30.82 26.35 1.96
CA LEU A 96 -30.51 27.77 2.03
C LEU A 96 -30.60 28.42 0.65
N PHE A 97 -30.10 27.76 -0.39
CA PHE A 97 -30.19 28.22 -1.78
C PHE A 97 -31.65 28.38 -2.20
N MET A 98 -32.50 27.37 -1.95
CA MET A 98 -33.94 27.46 -2.26
C MET A 98 -34.63 28.61 -1.54
N LYS A 99 -34.32 28.81 -0.24
CA LYS A 99 -34.85 29.94 0.53
C LYS A 99 -34.37 31.28 -0.04
N THR A 100 -33.13 31.40 -0.43
CA THR A 100 -32.55 32.60 -1.03
C THR A 100 -33.26 32.93 -2.36
N TYR A 101 -33.56 31.92 -3.17
CA TYR A 101 -34.32 32.05 -4.39
C TYR A 101 -35.76 32.56 -4.13
N GLU A 102 -36.47 31.95 -3.14
CA GLU A 102 -37.81 32.37 -2.74
C GLU A 102 -37.84 33.82 -2.23
N ASP A 103 -36.85 34.22 -1.44
CA ASP A 103 -36.73 35.59 -0.90
C ASP A 103 -36.44 36.63 -2.02
N ASN A 104 -35.62 36.27 -3.00
CA ASN A 104 -35.38 37.10 -4.18
C ASN A 104 -36.64 37.22 -5.02
N ALA A 105 -37.31 36.11 -5.35
CA ALA A 105 -38.54 36.11 -6.12
C ALA A 105 -39.68 36.89 -5.46
N ALA A 106 -39.70 36.94 -4.11
CA ALA A 106 -40.67 37.74 -3.33
C ALA A 106 -40.26 39.21 -3.14
N GLY A 107 -39.14 39.66 -3.71
CA GLY A 107 -38.62 41.02 -3.58
C GLY A 107 -38.04 41.37 -2.20
N ARG A 108 -37.86 40.36 -1.31
CA ARG A 108 -37.25 40.55 0.01
C ARG A 108 -35.70 40.58 -0.03
N LEU A 109 -35.12 40.04 -1.10
CA LEU A 109 -33.69 40.03 -1.37
C LEU A 109 -33.44 40.68 -2.76
N ASN A 110 -32.50 41.61 -2.83
CA ASN A 110 -32.15 42.25 -4.12
C ASN A 110 -31.24 41.29 -4.95
N ASP A 111 -31.19 41.52 -6.25
CA ASP A 111 -30.50 40.65 -7.23
C ASP A 111 -29.01 40.58 -6.96
N GLU A 112 -28.35 41.67 -6.59
CA GLU A 112 -26.91 41.69 -6.27
C GLU A 112 -26.56 40.78 -5.10
N ARG A 113 -27.34 40.81 -4.01
CA ARG A 113 -27.16 39.93 -2.86
C ARG A 113 -27.52 38.49 -3.19
N TYR A 114 -28.54 38.29 -4.02
CA TYR A 114 -28.91 36.95 -4.49
C TYR A 114 -27.77 36.30 -5.29
N GLU A 115 -27.18 37.01 -6.26
CA GLU A 115 -26.03 36.49 -7.03
C GLU A 115 -24.84 36.19 -6.16
N MET A 116 -24.50 37.07 -5.19
CA MET A 116 -23.38 36.84 -4.27
C MET A 116 -23.58 35.59 -3.42
N LEU A 117 -24.77 35.42 -2.81
CA LEU A 117 -25.08 34.27 -1.97
C LEU A 117 -25.17 32.99 -2.78
N SER A 118 -25.80 33.02 -3.96
CA SER A 118 -25.90 31.87 -4.85
C SER A 118 -24.55 31.35 -5.31
N THR A 119 -23.66 32.27 -5.71
CA THR A 119 -22.29 31.94 -6.10
C THR A 119 -21.49 31.34 -4.92
N ALA A 120 -21.65 31.88 -3.72
CA ALA A 120 -21.00 31.35 -2.53
C ALA A 120 -21.47 29.92 -2.18
N TYR A 121 -22.80 29.71 -2.17
CA TYR A 121 -23.38 28.39 -1.91
C TYR A 121 -23.00 27.34 -2.93
N GLU A 122 -23.02 27.68 -4.23
CA GLU A 122 -22.60 26.78 -5.29
C GLU A 122 -21.11 26.42 -5.19
N THR A 123 -20.27 27.39 -4.87
CA THR A 123 -18.82 27.16 -4.73
C THR A 123 -18.53 26.25 -3.57
N GLU A 124 -19.13 26.50 -2.41
CA GLU A 124 -18.97 25.69 -1.22
C GLU A 124 -19.52 24.27 -1.44
N GLN A 125 -20.69 24.13 -2.07
CA GLN A 125 -21.27 22.84 -2.40
C GLN A 125 -20.34 22.02 -3.29
N LYS A 126 -19.78 22.60 -4.36
CA LYS A 126 -18.83 21.90 -5.26
C LYS A 126 -17.57 21.44 -4.51
N GLN A 127 -17.06 22.26 -3.60
CA GLN A 127 -15.90 21.88 -2.77
C GLN A 127 -16.20 20.69 -1.86
N LEU A 128 -17.36 20.70 -1.18
CA LEU A 128 -17.80 19.61 -0.31
C LEU A 128 -18.10 18.32 -1.08
N GLU A 129 -18.71 18.41 -2.25
CA GLU A 129 -18.97 17.26 -3.11
C GLU A 129 -17.64 16.60 -3.57
N ALA A 130 -16.65 17.40 -3.94
CA ALA A 130 -15.32 16.90 -4.28
C ALA A 130 -14.60 16.27 -3.06
N GLU A 131 -14.79 16.81 -1.87
CA GLU A 131 -14.27 16.24 -0.62
C GLU A 131 -14.92 14.90 -0.30
N VAL A 132 -16.23 14.79 -0.40
CA VAL A 132 -16.98 13.53 -0.19
C VAL A 132 -16.48 12.43 -1.14
N ILE A 133 -16.23 12.74 -2.40
CA ILE A 133 -15.69 11.78 -3.36
C ILE A 133 -14.32 11.29 -2.91
N ARG A 134 -13.40 12.19 -2.52
CA ARG A 134 -12.06 11.82 -2.03
C ARG A 134 -12.12 10.94 -0.78
N ILE A 135 -13.02 11.26 0.15
CA ILE A 135 -13.21 10.47 1.37
C ILE A 135 -13.73 9.07 1.04
N ARG A 136 -14.72 8.93 0.15
CA ARG A 136 -15.24 7.64 -0.29
C ARG A 136 -14.15 6.77 -0.93
N GLU A 137 -13.33 7.35 -1.79
CA GLU A 137 -12.20 6.63 -2.40
C GLU A 137 -11.16 6.21 -1.37
N ALA A 138 -10.89 7.03 -0.34
CA ALA A 138 -9.96 6.68 0.73
C ALA A 138 -10.49 5.51 1.57
N ILE A 139 -11.78 5.53 1.93
CA ILE A 139 -12.45 4.42 2.65
C ILE A 139 -12.39 3.13 1.81
N ALA A 140 -12.79 3.20 0.53
CA ALA A 140 -12.79 2.04 -0.36
C ALA A 140 -11.39 1.41 -0.51
N ARG A 141 -10.33 2.21 -0.61
CA ARG A 141 -8.95 1.72 -0.66
C ARG A 141 -8.55 0.95 0.61
N GLN A 142 -8.96 1.43 1.78
CA GLN A 142 -8.66 0.77 3.06
C GLN A 142 -9.44 -0.54 3.21
N GLU A 143 -10.71 -0.57 2.82
CA GLU A 143 -11.53 -1.78 2.83
C GLU A 143 -10.97 -2.84 1.87
N GLN A 144 -10.50 -2.44 0.70
CA GLN A 144 -9.85 -3.34 -0.26
C GLN A 144 -8.53 -3.92 0.27
N GLN A 145 -7.76 -3.16 1.06
CA GLN A 145 -6.54 -3.65 1.69
C GLN A 145 -6.82 -4.75 2.74
N ALA A 146 -7.87 -4.59 3.54
CA ALA A 146 -8.27 -5.60 4.51
C ALA A 146 -8.71 -6.92 3.84
N GLU A 147 -9.47 -6.84 2.76
CA GLU A 147 -9.86 -8.02 1.96
C GLU A 147 -8.65 -8.72 1.34
N SER A 148 -7.65 -7.94 0.89
CA SER A 148 -6.41 -8.47 0.33
C SER A 148 -5.60 -9.29 1.34
N LEU A 149 -5.61 -8.93 2.63
CA LEU A 149 -4.92 -9.70 3.68
C LEU A 149 -5.55 -11.09 3.86
N GLU A 150 -6.89 -11.19 3.87
CA GLU A 150 -7.59 -12.47 3.97
C GLU A 150 -7.30 -13.37 2.77
N GLN A 151 -7.31 -12.78 1.58
CA GLN A 151 -6.98 -13.51 0.35
C GLN A 151 -5.52 -13.97 0.33
N PHE A 152 -4.60 -13.14 0.85
CA PHE A 152 -3.18 -13.50 0.96
C PHE A 152 -2.97 -14.67 1.92
N ILE A 153 -3.58 -14.64 3.13
CA ILE A 153 -3.50 -15.72 4.10
C ILE A 153 -4.02 -17.02 3.50
N ARG A 154 -5.14 -16.96 2.79
CA ARG A 154 -5.71 -18.14 2.13
C ARG A 154 -4.76 -18.71 1.07
N ARG A 155 -4.20 -17.86 0.19
CA ARG A 155 -3.23 -18.28 -0.84
C ARG A 155 -2.00 -18.97 -0.22
N ILE A 156 -1.45 -18.40 0.87
CA ILE A 156 -0.31 -19.01 1.59
C ILE A 156 -0.69 -20.38 2.14
N LYS A 157 -1.86 -20.54 2.75
CA LYS A 157 -2.32 -21.83 3.29
C LYS A 157 -2.50 -22.88 2.20
N ASP A 158 -3.09 -22.49 1.07
CA ASP A 158 -3.32 -23.39 -0.07
C ASP A 158 -2.02 -23.88 -0.70
N ARG A 159 -0.96 -23.06 -0.65
CA ARG A 159 0.37 -23.38 -1.23
C ARG A 159 1.40 -23.86 -0.22
N ALA A 160 1.08 -23.94 1.06
CA ALA A 160 2.05 -24.20 2.13
C ALA A 160 2.87 -25.47 1.93
N MET A 161 2.28 -26.52 1.35
CA MET A 161 2.95 -27.81 1.06
C MET A 161 3.91 -27.75 -0.13
N GLU A 162 3.84 -26.71 -0.95
CA GLU A 162 4.63 -26.58 -2.19
C GLU A 162 5.84 -25.63 -2.02
N ILE A 163 5.98 -24.95 -0.86
CA ILE A 163 7.00 -23.91 -0.63
C ILE A 163 8.35 -24.52 -0.15
N ASP A 164 8.75 -25.65 -0.70
CA ASP A 164 10.08 -26.22 -0.47
C ASP A 164 11.13 -25.68 -1.44
N HIS A 165 10.70 -25.21 -2.59
CA HIS A 165 11.54 -24.61 -3.61
C HIS A 165 10.85 -23.40 -4.25
N LEU A 166 11.67 -22.46 -4.73
CA LEU A 166 11.16 -21.24 -5.37
C LEU A 166 11.00 -21.48 -6.88
N ASP A 167 9.77 -21.56 -7.34
CA ASP A 167 9.45 -21.59 -8.77
C ASP A 167 8.84 -20.25 -9.25
N GLY A 168 8.68 -20.13 -10.57
CA GLY A 168 8.12 -18.93 -11.19
C GLY A 168 6.66 -18.69 -10.82
N THR A 169 5.88 -19.75 -10.60
CA THR A 169 4.45 -19.66 -10.26
C THR A 169 4.27 -19.07 -8.88
N ILE A 170 4.97 -19.62 -7.88
CA ILE A 170 4.95 -19.12 -6.50
C ILE A 170 5.42 -17.66 -6.44
N LEU A 171 6.49 -17.33 -7.19
CA LEU A 171 6.97 -15.94 -7.26
C LEU A 171 5.92 -15.00 -7.80
N HIS A 172 5.31 -15.29 -8.92
CA HIS A 172 4.31 -14.42 -9.54
C HIS A 172 3.01 -14.31 -8.74
N GLU A 173 2.65 -15.36 -8.02
CA GLU A 173 1.44 -15.38 -7.21
C GLU A 173 1.58 -14.61 -5.90
N LEU A 174 2.75 -14.69 -5.27
CA LEU A 174 2.97 -14.13 -3.93
C LEU A 174 3.71 -12.79 -3.94
N ILE A 175 4.59 -12.55 -4.90
CA ILE A 175 5.50 -11.40 -4.91
C ILE A 175 5.11 -10.40 -5.98
N GLU A 176 4.82 -9.17 -5.56
CA GLU A 176 4.60 -8.04 -6.46
C GLU A 176 5.95 -7.50 -6.99
N ARG A 177 6.92 -7.32 -6.09
CA ARG A 177 8.19 -6.69 -6.40
C ARG A 177 9.27 -7.02 -5.37
N ILE A 178 10.51 -7.14 -5.85
CA ILE A 178 11.69 -7.24 -4.99
C ILE A 178 12.58 -6.03 -5.27
N GLU A 179 12.87 -5.26 -4.24
CA GLU A 179 13.74 -4.10 -4.30
C GLU A 179 15.11 -4.46 -3.70
N VAL A 180 16.16 -4.30 -4.53
CA VAL A 180 17.53 -4.58 -4.11
C VAL A 180 18.23 -3.24 -3.93
N GLY A 181 18.53 -2.86 -2.69
CA GLY A 181 19.20 -1.62 -2.34
C GLY A 181 20.65 -1.57 -2.79
N ALA A 182 21.25 -0.37 -2.75
CA ALA A 182 22.68 -0.21 -2.93
C ALA A 182 23.45 -0.85 -1.76
N PRO A 183 24.64 -1.44 -2.01
CA PRO A 183 25.44 -2.01 -0.93
C PRO A 183 26.03 -0.89 -0.06
N ASP A 184 25.79 -0.99 1.24
CA ASP A 184 26.51 -0.19 2.24
C ASP A 184 27.79 -0.90 2.65
N LYS A 185 28.91 -0.18 2.65
CA LYS A 185 30.25 -0.63 3.04
C LYS A 185 30.81 0.14 4.23
N SER A 186 30.02 1.03 4.83
CA SER A 186 30.47 1.93 5.91
C SER A 186 30.98 1.18 7.14
N SER A 187 30.44 -0.02 7.42
CA SER A 187 30.81 -0.88 8.55
C SER A 187 32.00 -1.82 8.27
N GLY A 188 32.70 -1.67 7.14
CA GLY A 188 33.75 -2.60 6.71
C GLY A 188 33.25 -3.94 6.17
N ARG A 189 31.94 -4.21 6.26
CA ARG A 189 31.27 -5.36 5.65
C ARG A 189 30.26 -4.85 4.64
N ARG A 190 30.09 -5.62 3.55
CA ARG A 190 29.06 -5.29 2.56
C ARG A 190 27.69 -5.72 3.09
N VAL A 191 26.86 -4.74 3.43
CA VAL A 191 25.46 -4.95 3.80
C VAL A 191 24.58 -4.48 2.64
N GLN A 192 23.55 -5.24 2.29
CA GLN A 192 22.64 -4.89 1.21
C GLN A 192 21.21 -5.19 1.67
N HIS A 193 20.36 -4.17 1.66
CA HIS A 193 18.97 -4.30 2.04
C HIS A 193 18.14 -4.81 0.86
N ILE A 194 17.31 -5.79 1.14
CA ILE A 194 16.38 -6.38 0.17
C ILE A 194 14.98 -6.24 0.76
N HIS A 195 14.12 -5.54 0.04
CA HIS A 195 12.72 -5.36 0.42
C HIS A 195 11.84 -6.19 -0.51
N ILE A 196 11.04 -7.08 0.08
CA ILE A 196 10.14 -7.96 -0.65
C ILE A 196 8.72 -7.45 -0.44
N ARG A 197 8.08 -7.04 -1.52
CA ARG A 197 6.71 -6.57 -1.52
C ARG A 197 5.80 -7.70 -2.00
N TYR A 198 4.87 -8.09 -1.13
CA TYR A 198 3.90 -9.15 -1.41
C TYR A 198 2.65 -8.60 -2.10
N ALA A 199 2.09 -9.40 -2.99
CA ALA A 199 0.88 -9.04 -3.73
C ALA A 199 -0.32 -8.89 -2.79
N GLY A 200 -0.91 -7.71 -2.77
CA GLY A 200 -2.09 -7.37 -1.99
C GLY A 200 -1.83 -6.95 -0.54
N VAL A 201 -0.68 -7.27 0.06
CA VAL A 201 -0.40 -6.96 1.47
C VAL A 201 0.83 -6.08 1.70
N GLY A 202 1.63 -5.81 0.64
CA GLY A 202 2.77 -4.92 0.74
C GLY A 202 4.00 -5.56 1.41
N PHE A 203 4.75 -4.78 2.21
CA PHE A 203 5.92 -5.27 2.92
C PHE A 203 5.52 -5.99 4.21
N ILE A 204 6.19 -7.11 4.48
CA ILE A 204 5.97 -7.91 5.69
C ILE A 204 7.25 -7.83 6.55
N PRO A 205 7.18 -7.32 7.79
CA PRO A 205 8.33 -7.16 8.67
C PRO A 205 8.66 -8.48 9.38
N ILE A 206 9.55 -9.27 8.81
CA ILE A 206 9.91 -10.57 9.38
C ILE A 206 10.45 -10.47 10.80
N HIS A 207 11.20 -9.41 11.14
CA HIS A 207 11.73 -9.24 12.49
C HIS A 207 10.63 -9.19 13.55
N GLU A 208 9.51 -8.53 13.27
CA GLU A 208 8.35 -8.47 14.17
C GLU A 208 7.59 -9.81 14.24
N LEU A 209 7.63 -10.60 13.15
CA LEU A 209 7.03 -11.92 13.11
C LEU A 209 7.82 -12.96 13.92
N THR A 210 9.13 -12.75 14.08
CA THR A 210 10.03 -13.67 14.79
C THR A 210 10.21 -13.32 16.27
N GLU A 211 9.86 -12.12 16.69
CA GLU A 211 9.79 -11.76 18.10
C GLU A 211 8.64 -12.52 18.75
N ARG A 212 8.98 -13.65 19.41
CA ARG A 212 8.03 -14.42 20.20
C ARG A 212 7.54 -13.54 21.35
N GLU A 213 6.24 -13.53 21.60
CA GLU A 213 5.71 -13.08 22.89
C GLU A 213 6.43 -13.86 24.00
N THR A 214 7.41 -13.22 24.62
CA THR A 214 7.85 -13.57 25.96
C THR A 214 6.80 -13.03 26.90
N ALA A 215 5.73 -13.81 27.11
CA ALA A 215 4.80 -13.64 28.21
C ALA A 215 5.35 -14.28 29.46
#